data_db5d9556655acf524f3f196097ec749c
#
_entry.id   db5d9556655acf524f3f196097ec749c
#
_cell.length_a   1.000
_cell.length_b   1.000
_cell.length_c   1.000
_cell.angle_alpha   90.00
_cell.angle_beta   90.00
_cell.angle_gamma   90.00
#
_symmetry.space_group_name_H-M   'P 1'
#
loop_
_entity.id
_entity.type
_entity.pdbx_description
1 polymer ?
#
loop_
_entity_poly.entity_id
_entity_poly.type
_entity_poly.pdbx_seq_one_letter_code
_entity_poly.pdbx_strand_id
1 'polypeptide(L)'
;MNILICNVGSTSLKYQLFRMPEELVLASGGAERVGAGEGRFYAKTHENGALTDESAVFPTHREAIARMLRQLTDTVLPDLSALDCVGFKVVLAKGISGVQVLTDDVLSSMEAFSSIAPAHNPPYLAAIRQFRALLPGTPLIGAFETAFHRTMP
;
A
#
# COMPACT_ATOMS: atom_id res chain seq x y z
N MET A 1 -1.57 -13.97 -11.42
CA MET A 1 -2.18 -12.75 -10.84
C MET A 1 -1.14 -12.01 -10.02
N ASN A 2 -0.92 -10.72 -10.28
CA ASN A 2 0.06 -9.91 -9.57
C ASN A 2 -0.65 -9.02 -8.53
N ILE A 3 -0.34 -9.25 -7.25
CA ILE A 3 -0.95 -8.54 -6.12
C ILE A 3 0.13 -7.70 -5.43
N LEU A 4 -0.07 -6.39 -5.38
CA LEU A 4 0.79 -5.48 -4.63
C LEU A 4 0.20 -5.30 -3.22
N ILE A 5 0.93 -5.70 -2.19
CA ILE A 5 0.54 -5.48 -0.80
C ILE A 5 1.30 -4.28 -0.25
N CYS A 6 0.56 -3.31 0.31
CA CYS A 6 1.12 -2.10 0.87
C CYS A 6 0.75 -1.93 2.34
N ASN A 7 1.75 -1.55 3.13
CA ASN A 7 1.57 -1.09 4.50
C ASN A 7 2.04 0.39 4.57
N VAL A 8 1.11 1.27 4.90
CA VAL A 8 1.34 2.71 4.92
C VAL A 8 1.36 3.19 6.37
N GLY A 9 2.49 3.73 6.80
CA GLY A 9 2.59 4.46 8.05
C GLY A 9 2.50 5.97 7.84
N SER A 10 2.50 6.75 8.92
CA SER A 10 2.47 8.23 8.84
C SER A 10 3.66 8.81 8.08
N THR A 11 4.83 8.19 8.17
CA THR A 11 6.09 8.63 7.55
C THR A 11 6.79 7.52 6.76
N SER A 12 6.06 6.46 6.41
CA SER A 12 6.66 5.30 5.71
C SER A 12 5.68 4.63 4.77
N LEU A 13 6.24 3.95 3.78
CA LEU A 13 5.55 3.05 2.87
C LEU A 13 6.37 1.78 2.77
N LYS A 14 5.77 0.62 3.01
CA LYS A 14 6.39 -0.69 2.75
C LYS A 14 5.53 -1.48 1.80
N TYR A 15 6.16 -2.29 0.95
CA TYR A 15 5.43 -3.06 -0.05
C TYR A 15 6.06 -4.42 -0.34
N GLN A 16 5.21 -5.33 -0.81
CA GLN A 16 5.61 -6.58 -1.45
C GLN A 16 4.72 -6.83 -2.67
N LEU A 17 5.31 -7.24 -3.76
CA LEU A 17 4.61 -7.68 -4.97
C LEU A 17 4.65 -9.20 -5.04
N PHE A 18 3.48 -9.81 -5.09
CA PHE A 18 3.30 -11.26 -5.18
C PHE A 18 2.79 -11.67 -6.54
N ARG A 19 3.25 -12.83 -7.01
CA ARG A 19 2.60 -13.60 -8.06
C ARG A 19 1.80 -14.73 -7.43
N MET A 20 0.49 -14.73 -7.74
CA MET A 20 -0.45 -15.72 -7.22
C MET A 20 -0.93 -16.64 -8.36
N PRO A 21 -1.25 -17.90 -8.13
CA PRO A 21 -1.39 -18.56 -6.80
C PRO A 21 -0.07 -19.12 -6.21
N GLU A 22 1.07 -18.97 -6.90
CA GLU A 22 2.35 -19.56 -6.50
C GLU A 22 2.93 -18.94 -5.21
N GLU A 23 2.32 -17.87 -4.70
CA GLU A 23 2.77 -17.10 -3.52
C GLU A 23 4.23 -16.60 -3.65
N LEU A 24 4.67 -16.39 -4.89
CA LEU A 24 6.03 -15.96 -5.18
C LEU A 24 6.19 -14.45 -4.98
N VAL A 25 7.11 -14.05 -4.09
CA VAL A 25 7.48 -12.65 -3.94
C VAL A 25 8.36 -12.24 -5.11
N LEU A 26 7.89 -11.32 -5.95
CA LEU A 26 8.64 -10.78 -7.10
C LEU A 26 9.55 -9.63 -6.70
N ALA A 27 9.03 -8.73 -5.86
CA ALA A 27 9.76 -7.58 -5.35
C ALA A 27 9.27 -7.17 -3.97
N SER A 28 10.14 -6.54 -3.20
CA SER A 28 9.82 -5.94 -1.90
C SER A 28 10.62 -4.67 -1.69
N GLY A 29 10.13 -3.78 -0.82
CA GLY A 29 10.86 -2.55 -0.51
C GLY A 29 10.05 -1.55 0.30
N GLY A 30 10.52 -0.30 0.30
CA GLY A 30 9.84 0.77 1.00
C GLY A 30 10.49 2.14 0.83
N ALA A 31 9.78 3.12 1.38
CA ALA A 31 10.24 4.48 1.56
C ALA A 31 10.13 4.84 3.04
N GLU A 32 11.12 5.52 3.57
CA GLU A 32 11.20 5.94 4.97
C GLU A 32 11.38 7.45 5.08
N ARG A 33 10.90 8.03 6.19
CA ARG A 33 10.94 9.46 6.49
C ARG A 33 10.21 10.32 5.45
N VAL A 34 9.10 9.81 4.93
CA VAL A 34 8.19 10.55 4.06
C VAL A 34 7.66 11.78 4.80
N GLY A 35 7.73 12.95 4.18
CA GLY A 35 7.34 14.22 4.78
C GLY A 35 8.38 14.84 5.73
N ALA A 36 9.56 14.24 5.91
CA ALA A 36 10.55 14.64 6.91
C ALA A 36 11.92 15.04 6.33
N GLY A 37 11.98 15.62 5.14
CA GLY A 37 13.22 16.02 4.48
C GLY A 37 13.92 14.83 3.83
N GLU A 38 15.20 14.62 4.16
CA GLU A 38 15.97 13.50 3.61
C GLU A 38 15.50 12.16 4.20
N GLY A 39 15.09 11.26 3.33
CA GLY A 39 14.62 9.93 3.64
C GLY A 39 15.39 8.87 2.86
N ARG A 40 14.82 7.68 2.74
CA ARG A 40 15.44 6.53 2.09
C ARG A 40 14.42 5.81 1.23
N PHE A 41 14.83 5.39 0.04
CA PHE A 41 14.12 4.40 -0.76
C PHE A 41 14.97 3.13 -0.85
N TYR A 42 14.34 1.98 -0.64
CA TYR A 42 15.00 0.69 -0.82
C TYR A 42 14.07 -0.30 -1.51
N ALA A 43 14.63 -1.15 -2.34
CA ALA A 43 13.91 -2.18 -3.06
C ALA A 43 14.79 -3.40 -3.32
N LYS A 44 14.16 -4.57 -3.35
CA LYS A 44 14.78 -5.83 -3.71
C LYS A 44 13.93 -6.53 -4.75
N THR A 45 14.54 -6.93 -5.87
CA THR A 45 13.94 -7.82 -6.86
C THR A 45 14.37 -9.25 -6.54
N HIS A 46 13.41 -10.14 -6.33
CA HIS A 46 13.72 -11.48 -5.80
C HIS A 46 14.22 -12.45 -6.86
N GLU A 47 13.86 -12.29 -8.13
CA GLU A 47 14.27 -13.17 -9.22
C GLU A 47 15.78 -13.10 -9.50
N ASN A 48 16.34 -11.89 -9.53
CA ASN A 48 17.76 -11.66 -9.83
C ASN A 48 18.56 -11.11 -8.66
N GLY A 49 17.91 -10.90 -7.49
CA GLY A 49 18.54 -10.38 -6.29
C GLY A 49 18.96 -8.91 -6.37
N ALA A 50 18.55 -8.16 -7.40
CA ALA A 50 18.90 -6.77 -7.57
C ALA A 50 18.41 -5.93 -6.38
N LEU A 51 19.29 -5.06 -5.88
CA LEU A 51 19.04 -4.18 -4.73
C LEU A 51 19.12 -2.72 -5.18
N THR A 52 18.16 -1.93 -4.71
CA THR A 52 18.20 -0.47 -4.76
C THR A 52 18.23 0.03 -3.32
N ASP A 53 19.09 0.95 -3.01
CA ASP A 53 19.17 1.61 -1.70
C ASP A 53 19.74 3.02 -1.91
N GLU A 54 18.89 4.01 -1.76
CA GLU A 54 19.23 5.39 -2.10
C GLU A 54 18.66 6.38 -1.09
N SER A 55 19.37 7.48 -0.87
CA SER A 55 18.83 8.65 -0.20
C SER A 55 17.85 9.35 -1.13
N ALA A 56 16.66 9.68 -0.65
CA ALA A 56 15.61 10.30 -1.44
C ALA A 56 14.76 11.23 -0.59
N VAL A 57 14.22 12.29 -1.23
CA VAL A 57 13.30 13.21 -0.59
C VAL A 57 11.88 12.91 -1.09
N PHE A 58 10.99 12.60 -0.16
CA PHE A 58 9.58 12.37 -0.43
C PHE A 58 8.75 13.39 0.32
N PRO A 59 8.35 14.51 -0.30
CA PRO A 59 7.51 15.52 0.36
C PRO A 59 6.19 14.95 0.87
N THR A 60 5.62 14.01 0.13
CA THR A 60 4.38 13.31 0.50
C THR A 60 4.44 11.82 0.11
N HIS A 61 3.45 11.05 0.53
CA HIS A 61 3.30 9.65 0.11
C HIS A 61 3.11 9.51 -1.41
N ARG A 62 2.62 10.55 -2.10
CA ARG A 62 2.44 10.52 -3.55
C ARG A 62 3.76 10.25 -4.28
N GLU A 63 4.81 10.96 -3.91
CA GLU A 63 6.14 10.81 -4.53
C GLU A 63 6.75 9.44 -4.19
N ALA A 64 6.56 8.97 -2.95
CA ALA A 64 7.01 7.65 -2.53
C ALA A 64 6.29 6.53 -3.30
N ILE A 65 4.97 6.62 -3.46
CA ILE A 65 4.17 5.68 -4.25
C ILE A 65 4.59 5.72 -5.73
N ALA A 66 4.75 6.90 -6.31
CA ALA A 66 5.18 7.04 -7.70
C ALA A 66 6.59 6.45 -7.92
N ARG A 67 7.52 6.64 -6.99
CA ARG A 67 8.87 6.03 -7.04
C ARG A 67 8.81 4.51 -6.96
N MET A 68 7.98 3.98 -6.06
CA MET A 68 7.75 2.54 -5.94
C MET A 68 7.17 1.95 -7.23
N LEU A 69 6.11 2.54 -7.77
CA LEU A 69 5.47 2.05 -9.00
C LEU A 69 6.45 2.06 -10.18
N ARG A 70 7.27 3.10 -10.31
CA ARG A 70 8.34 3.16 -11.31
C ARG A 70 9.36 2.03 -11.10
N GLN A 71 9.81 1.80 -9.87
CA GLN A 71 10.73 0.69 -9.57
C GLN A 71 10.17 -0.66 -10.01
N LEU A 72 8.87 -0.90 -9.81
CA LEU A 72 8.22 -2.14 -10.22
C LEU A 72 8.18 -2.29 -11.75
N THR A 73 7.87 -1.23 -12.48
CA THR A 73 7.84 -1.26 -13.96
C THR A 73 9.24 -1.31 -14.58
N ASP A 74 10.24 -0.76 -13.92
CA ASP A 74 11.63 -0.82 -14.39
C ASP A 74 12.27 -2.21 -14.18
N THR A 75 11.67 -3.05 -13.32
CA THR A 75 12.35 -4.31 -12.89
C THR A 75 11.54 -5.58 -13.06
N VAL A 76 10.25 -5.61 -12.74
CA VAL A 76 9.48 -6.88 -12.66
C VAL A 76 8.14 -6.86 -13.38
N LEU A 77 7.57 -5.70 -13.63
CA LEU A 77 6.30 -5.56 -14.33
C LEU A 77 6.53 -4.96 -15.72
N PRO A 78 5.84 -5.42 -16.77
CA PRO A 78 5.94 -4.80 -18.10
C PRO A 78 5.36 -3.38 -18.09
N ASP A 79 4.29 -3.17 -17.34
CA ASP A 79 3.62 -1.89 -17.10
C ASP A 79 2.66 -2.01 -15.89
N LEU A 80 1.99 -0.91 -15.52
CA LEU A 80 1.09 -0.88 -14.36
C LEU A 80 -0.23 -1.62 -14.59
N SER A 81 -0.63 -1.90 -15.83
CA SER A 81 -1.85 -2.68 -16.12
C SER A 81 -1.69 -4.16 -15.77
N ALA A 82 -0.44 -4.61 -15.55
CA ALA A 82 -0.14 -5.94 -15.07
C ALA A 82 -0.44 -6.15 -13.56
N LEU A 83 -0.80 -5.07 -12.83
CA LEU A 83 -1.29 -5.18 -11.45
C LEU A 83 -2.77 -5.53 -11.43
N ASP A 84 -3.12 -6.69 -10.90
CA ASP A 84 -4.50 -7.14 -10.76
C ASP A 84 -5.23 -6.48 -9.58
N CYS A 85 -4.53 -6.20 -8.48
CA CYS A 85 -5.04 -5.39 -7.38
C CYS A 85 -3.93 -4.88 -6.47
N VAL A 86 -4.29 -3.90 -5.62
CA VAL A 86 -3.45 -3.42 -4.51
C VAL A 86 -4.16 -3.69 -3.20
N GLY A 87 -3.52 -4.43 -2.30
CA GLY A 87 -4.00 -4.74 -0.97
C GLY A 87 -3.38 -3.84 0.10
N PHE A 88 -4.20 -3.42 1.06
CA PHE A 88 -3.79 -2.62 2.20
C PHE A 88 -4.16 -3.31 3.50
N LYS A 89 -3.24 -3.28 4.45
CA LYS A 89 -3.59 -3.49 5.84
C LYS A 89 -4.26 -2.19 6.34
N VAL A 90 -5.48 -2.28 6.84
CA VAL A 90 -6.22 -1.14 7.40
C VAL A 90 -6.76 -1.46 8.79
N VAL A 91 -6.95 -0.44 9.63
CA VAL A 91 -7.26 -0.69 11.03
C VAL A 91 -8.75 -0.92 11.23
N LEU A 92 -9.59 0.08 10.99
CA LEU A 92 -11.01 -0.02 11.25
C LEU A 92 -11.86 0.93 10.40
N ALA A 93 -13.12 0.53 10.20
CA ALA A 93 -14.17 1.36 9.62
C ALA A 93 -15.51 1.05 10.31
N LYS A 94 -16.43 2.01 10.28
CA LYS A 94 -17.73 1.87 10.94
C LYS A 94 -18.54 0.72 10.31
N GLY A 95 -18.78 -0.34 11.10
CA GLY A 95 -19.60 -1.47 10.67
C GLY A 95 -18.97 -2.36 9.60
N ILE A 96 -17.67 -2.20 9.31
CA ILE A 96 -16.95 -2.94 8.27
C ILE A 96 -15.82 -3.74 8.90
N SER A 97 -15.67 -5.00 8.49
CA SER A 97 -14.55 -5.85 8.88
C SER A 97 -14.23 -6.86 7.78
N GLY A 98 -13.09 -7.56 7.90
CA GLY A 98 -12.65 -8.54 6.92
C GLY A 98 -11.99 -7.91 5.71
N VAL A 99 -12.02 -8.62 4.59
CA VAL A 99 -11.44 -8.16 3.32
C VAL A 99 -12.54 -7.49 2.50
N GLN A 100 -12.31 -6.25 2.09
CA GLN A 100 -13.28 -5.42 1.38
C GLN A 100 -12.64 -4.69 0.20
N VAL A 101 -13.39 -4.52 -0.88
CA VAL A 101 -13.04 -3.55 -1.91
C VAL A 101 -13.19 -2.14 -1.34
N LEU A 102 -12.17 -1.31 -1.49
CA LEU A 102 -12.16 0.05 -0.97
C LEU A 102 -12.97 0.99 -1.88
N THR A 103 -14.29 0.85 -1.84
CA THR A 103 -15.25 1.74 -2.52
C THR A 103 -15.36 3.08 -1.80
N ASP A 104 -16.06 4.05 -2.38
CA ASP A 104 -16.29 5.34 -1.73
C ASP A 104 -17.07 5.21 -0.42
N ASP A 105 -18.02 4.27 -0.35
CA ASP A 105 -18.77 3.98 0.88
C ASP A 105 -17.84 3.43 1.98
N VAL A 106 -16.92 2.53 1.62
CA VAL A 106 -15.93 1.99 2.58
C VAL A 106 -14.98 3.09 3.06
N LEU A 107 -14.49 3.95 2.16
CA LEU A 107 -13.64 5.07 2.54
C LEU A 107 -14.38 6.08 3.44
N SER A 108 -15.65 6.36 3.16
CA SER A 108 -16.49 7.21 4.00
C SER A 108 -16.68 6.60 5.40
N SER A 109 -16.83 5.28 5.48
CA SER A 109 -16.93 4.55 6.75
C SER A 109 -15.62 4.58 7.55
N MET A 110 -14.45 4.55 6.88
CA MET A 110 -13.15 4.77 7.51
C MET A 110 -13.00 6.22 7.99
N GLU A 111 -13.44 7.19 7.18
CA GLU A 111 -13.38 8.61 7.51
C GLU A 111 -14.20 8.96 8.74
N ALA A 112 -15.39 8.37 8.89
CA ALA A 112 -16.24 8.52 10.07
C ALA A 112 -15.56 8.07 11.38
N PHE A 113 -14.57 7.19 11.29
CA PHE A 113 -13.78 6.70 12.44
C PHE A 113 -12.40 7.36 12.57
N SER A 114 -12.12 8.41 11.81
CA SER A 114 -10.84 9.14 11.91
C SER A 114 -10.60 9.76 13.29
N SER A 115 -11.67 10.16 13.99
CA SER A 115 -11.57 10.66 15.37
C SER A 115 -11.25 9.56 16.40
N ILE A 116 -11.57 8.31 16.09
CA ILE A 116 -11.31 7.14 16.95
C ILE A 116 -9.88 6.61 16.71
N ALA A 117 -9.42 6.66 15.47
CA ALA A 117 -8.09 6.22 15.07
C ALA A 117 -7.31 7.34 14.33
N PRO A 118 -7.03 8.48 14.99
CA PRO A 118 -6.47 9.66 14.32
C PRO A 118 -5.04 9.45 13.79
N ALA A 119 -4.30 8.53 14.40
CA ALA A 119 -2.94 8.20 13.95
C ALA A 119 -2.91 7.25 12.74
N HIS A 120 -4.02 6.58 12.43
CA HIS A 120 -4.07 5.51 11.43
C HIS A 120 -4.97 5.85 10.24
N ASN A 121 -6.26 6.13 10.47
CA ASN A 121 -7.21 6.29 9.36
C ASN A 121 -6.87 7.45 8.41
N PRO A 122 -6.53 8.67 8.86
CA PRO A 122 -6.21 9.75 7.94
C PRO A 122 -5.00 9.48 7.03
N PRO A 123 -3.85 8.96 7.51
CA PRO A 123 -2.75 8.56 6.63
C PRO A 123 -3.12 7.47 5.62
N TYR A 124 -3.88 6.45 6.04
CA TYR A 124 -4.36 5.41 5.14
C TYR A 124 -5.28 5.97 4.05
N LEU A 125 -6.26 6.79 4.41
CA LEU A 125 -7.19 7.41 3.46
C LEU A 125 -6.43 8.28 2.45
N ALA A 126 -5.48 9.08 2.91
CA ALA A 126 -4.66 9.90 2.04
C ALA A 126 -3.88 9.04 1.03
N ALA A 127 -3.21 7.98 1.49
CA ALA A 127 -2.46 7.08 0.64
C ALA A 127 -3.35 6.31 -0.34
N ILE A 128 -4.49 5.77 0.09
CA ILE A 128 -5.45 5.07 -0.76
C ILE A 128 -5.95 5.98 -1.89
N ARG A 129 -6.25 7.25 -1.58
CA ARG A 129 -6.62 8.25 -2.59
C ARG A 129 -5.50 8.52 -3.61
N GLN A 130 -4.23 8.52 -3.17
CA GLN A 130 -3.08 8.64 -4.07
C GLN A 130 -2.92 7.41 -4.98
N PHE A 131 -3.07 6.20 -4.43
CA PHE A 131 -3.07 4.98 -5.23
C PHE A 131 -4.18 4.99 -6.27
N ARG A 132 -5.39 5.39 -5.90
CA ARG A 132 -6.52 5.50 -6.82
C ARG A 132 -6.26 6.48 -7.96
N ALA A 133 -5.59 7.60 -7.68
CA ALA A 133 -5.22 8.59 -8.69
C ALA A 133 -4.10 8.11 -9.63
N LEU A 134 -3.15 7.32 -9.13
CA LEU A 134 -2.01 6.81 -9.90
C LEU A 134 -2.32 5.51 -10.64
N LEU A 135 -3.31 4.75 -10.18
CA LEU A 135 -3.72 3.44 -10.72
C LEU A 135 -5.25 3.45 -11.00
N PRO A 136 -5.72 4.31 -11.92
CA PRO A 136 -7.13 4.35 -12.25
C PRO A 136 -7.56 3.00 -12.87
N GLY A 137 -8.57 2.36 -12.29
CA GLY A 137 -9.08 1.07 -12.77
C GLY A 137 -8.48 -0.16 -12.05
N THR A 138 -7.39 -0.03 -11.30
CA THR A 138 -6.87 -1.15 -10.48
C THR A 138 -7.67 -1.25 -9.18
N PRO A 139 -8.27 -2.42 -8.86
CA PRO A 139 -9.00 -2.61 -7.61
C PRO A 139 -8.10 -2.40 -6.39
N LEU A 140 -8.58 -1.62 -5.42
CA LEU A 140 -7.93 -1.42 -4.13
C LEU A 140 -8.70 -2.20 -3.07
N ILE A 141 -7.99 -3.03 -2.30
CA ILE A 141 -8.55 -3.97 -1.33
C ILE A 141 -8.03 -3.63 0.05
N GLY A 142 -8.91 -3.55 1.04
CA GLY A 142 -8.55 -3.36 2.44
C GLY A 142 -8.76 -4.65 3.24
N ALA A 143 -7.75 -5.07 3.98
CA ALA A 143 -7.86 -6.11 5.00
C ALA A 143 -7.96 -5.42 6.37
N PHE A 144 -9.17 -5.42 6.96
CA PHE A 144 -9.44 -4.76 8.23
C PHE A 144 -9.01 -5.64 9.41
N GLU A 145 -8.12 -5.12 10.25
CA GLU A 145 -7.57 -5.84 11.41
C GLU A 145 -8.63 -6.28 12.41
N THR A 146 -9.76 -5.58 12.46
CA THR A 146 -10.91 -5.94 13.30
C THR A 146 -11.46 -7.34 13.01
N ALA A 147 -11.20 -7.90 11.83
CA ALA A 147 -11.59 -9.27 11.50
C ALA A 147 -10.81 -10.33 12.29
N PHE A 148 -9.59 -10.03 12.74
CA PHE A 148 -8.75 -10.96 13.48
C PHE A 148 -9.41 -11.38 14.82
N HIS A 149 -10.19 -10.49 15.43
CA HIS A 149 -10.84 -10.73 16.71
C HIS A 149 -12.26 -11.34 16.59
N ARG A 150 -12.74 -11.63 15.39
CA ARG A 150 -14.10 -12.13 15.14
C ARG A 150 -14.41 -13.50 15.78
N THR A 151 -13.38 -14.28 16.06
CA THR A 151 -13.51 -15.63 16.65
C THR A 151 -13.11 -15.67 18.13
N MET A 152 -12.77 -14.55 18.72
CA MET A 152 -12.49 -14.45 20.16
C MET A 152 -13.81 -14.44 20.94
N PRO A 153 -13.92 -15.24 22.03
CA PRO A 153 -15.10 -15.26 22.88
C PRO A 153 -15.32 -13.97 23.63
#